data_7646bd0292641f34a642695ec04e6f99
#
_entry.id   7646bd0292641f34a642695ec04e6f99
#
_cell.length_a   1.000
_cell.length_b   1.000
_cell.length_c   1.000
_cell.angle_alpha   90.00
_cell.angle_beta   90.00
_cell.angle_gamma   90.00
#
_symmetry.space_group_name_H-M   'P 1'
#
loop_
_entity.id
_entity.type
_entity.pdbx_description
1 polymer ?
#
loop_
_entity_poly.entity_id
_entity_poly.type
_entity_poly.pdbx_seq_one_letter_code
_entity_poly.pdbx_strand_id
1 'polypeptide(L)'
;MLVVMAVLAILATVSLPIFAATIKNARLSGAVRQLAGDIRSARSLAVSKGGLYGVYTLGNTYRIEKSATDTTWSSPTNITNWQNLSTQFVGVTIQNVGNGAPIGGPIFNAMGASVDSANIVRSVNITLADASVTKIIQVSPAGNVKLP
;
A
#
# COMPACT_ATOMS: atom_id res chain seq x y z
N MET A 1 -29.88 3.84 42.52
CA MET A 1 -29.85 4.32 41.13
C MET A 1 -28.66 5.22 40.84
N LEU A 2 -28.37 6.27 41.62
CA LEU A 2 -27.26 7.20 41.39
C LEU A 2 -25.87 6.54 41.35
N VAL A 3 -25.57 5.60 42.23
CA VAL A 3 -24.29 4.89 42.28
C VAL A 3 -24.04 4.06 40.99
N VAL A 4 -25.07 3.43 40.46
CA VAL A 4 -24.95 2.63 39.19
C VAL A 4 -24.67 3.55 38.02
N MET A 5 -25.30 4.71 37.93
CA MET A 5 -25.02 5.70 36.89
C MET A 5 -23.61 6.27 37.00
N ALA A 6 -23.11 6.52 38.21
CA ALA A 6 -21.72 6.97 38.39
C ALA A 6 -20.69 5.95 37.94
N VAL A 7 -20.89 4.67 38.26
CA VAL A 7 -19.99 3.58 37.82
C VAL A 7 -20.02 3.42 36.30
N LEU A 8 -21.20 3.49 35.67
CA LEU A 8 -21.31 3.41 34.20
C LEU A 8 -20.62 4.59 33.52
N ALA A 9 -20.70 5.80 34.05
CA ALA A 9 -20.03 6.98 33.52
C ALA A 9 -18.49 6.84 33.57
N ILE A 10 -17.95 6.28 34.66
CA ILE A 10 -16.51 6.05 34.82
C ILE A 10 -16.03 4.96 33.79
N LEU A 11 -16.77 3.87 33.66
CA LEU A 11 -16.44 2.82 32.69
C LEU A 11 -16.48 3.34 31.24
N ALA A 12 -17.45 4.19 30.90
CA ALA A 12 -17.56 4.77 29.56
C ALA A 12 -16.37 5.66 29.22
N THR A 13 -15.86 6.47 30.14
CA THR A 13 -14.73 7.39 29.90
C THR A 13 -13.41 6.67 29.62
N VAL A 14 -13.18 5.49 30.21
CA VAL A 14 -11.96 4.69 30.01
C VAL A 14 -12.02 3.87 28.72
N SER A 15 -13.21 3.39 28.33
CA SER A 15 -13.37 2.49 27.18
C SER A 15 -13.22 3.19 25.82
N LEU A 16 -13.64 4.44 25.68
CA LEU A 16 -13.65 5.19 24.42
C LEU A 16 -12.25 5.35 23.77
N PRO A 17 -11.18 5.77 24.48
CA PRO A 17 -9.87 5.99 23.85
C PRO A 17 -9.22 4.69 23.35
N ILE A 18 -9.41 3.58 24.07
CA ILE A 18 -8.85 2.28 23.69
C ILE A 18 -9.51 1.77 22.40
N PHE A 19 -10.81 1.95 22.27
CA PHE A 19 -11.56 1.53 21.08
C PHE A 19 -11.16 2.33 19.83
N ALA A 20 -10.94 3.64 19.97
CA ALA A 20 -10.49 4.49 18.86
C ALA A 20 -9.11 4.08 18.31
N ALA A 21 -8.16 3.73 19.18
CA ALA A 21 -6.84 3.25 18.75
C ALA A 21 -6.93 1.91 18.01
N THR A 22 -7.77 0.99 18.46
CA THR A 22 -7.99 -0.31 17.82
C THR A 22 -8.56 -0.17 16.41
N ILE A 23 -9.54 0.73 16.21
CA ILE A 23 -10.14 1.00 14.90
C ILE A 23 -9.09 1.55 13.92
N LYS A 24 -8.24 2.50 14.35
CA LYS A 24 -7.17 3.06 13.52
C LYS A 24 -6.20 1.96 13.06
N ASN A 25 -5.74 1.12 13.98
CA ASN A 25 -4.86 0.00 13.66
C ASN A 25 -5.52 -1.00 12.69
N ALA A 26 -6.80 -1.28 12.84
CA ALA A 26 -7.55 -2.16 11.96
C ALA A 26 -7.65 -1.58 10.53
N ARG A 27 -7.96 -0.27 10.42
CA ARG A 27 -8.01 0.45 9.13
C ARG A 27 -6.66 0.44 8.43
N LEU A 28 -5.59 0.79 9.14
CA LEU A 28 -4.24 0.78 8.59
C LEU A 28 -3.82 -0.63 8.14
N SER A 29 -4.15 -1.66 8.93
CA SER A 29 -3.89 -3.05 8.54
C SER A 29 -4.68 -3.49 7.32
N GLY A 30 -5.93 -3.05 7.19
CA GLY A 30 -6.77 -3.28 6.02
C GLY A 30 -6.17 -2.65 4.76
N ALA A 31 -5.77 -1.37 4.83
CA ALA A 31 -5.14 -0.65 3.73
C ALA A 31 -3.82 -1.31 3.27
N VAL A 32 -2.98 -1.73 4.23
CA VAL A 32 -1.72 -2.45 3.96
C VAL A 32 -1.99 -3.76 3.22
N ARG A 33 -2.97 -4.55 3.66
CA ARG A 33 -3.32 -5.82 3.02
C ARG A 33 -3.87 -5.62 1.61
N GLN A 34 -4.72 -4.63 1.40
CA GLN A 34 -5.27 -4.29 0.09
C GLN A 34 -4.15 -3.88 -0.87
N LEU A 35 -3.35 -2.88 -0.51
CA LEU A 35 -2.25 -2.42 -1.37
C LEU A 35 -1.24 -3.55 -1.67
N ALA A 36 -0.91 -4.37 -0.68
CA ALA A 36 -0.04 -5.52 -0.88
C ALA A 36 -0.66 -6.59 -1.81
N GLY A 37 -1.97 -6.76 -1.77
CA GLY A 37 -2.72 -7.61 -2.71
C GLY A 37 -2.59 -7.10 -4.15
N ASP A 38 -2.76 -5.79 -4.35
CA ASP A 38 -2.66 -5.18 -5.67
C ASP A 38 -1.22 -5.17 -6.20
N ILE A 39 -0.22 -5.00 -5.32
CA ILE A 39 1.20 -5.18 -5.69
C ILE A 39 1.48 -6.62 -6.16
N ARG A 40 0.93 -7.62 -5.47
CA ARG A 40 1.06 -9.03 -5.91
C ARG A 40 0.33 -9.28 -7.23
N SER A 41 -0.81 -8.63 -7.45
CA SER A 41 -1.56 -8.69 -8.71
C SER A 41 -0.75 -8.08 -9.87
N ALA A 42 -0.09 -6.94 -9.67
CA ALA A 42 0.80 -6.34 -10.65
C ALA A 42 1.96 -7.28 -11.01
N ARG A 43 2.59 -7.92 -10.00
CA ARG A 43 3.61 -8.94 -10.22
C ARG A 43 3.09 -10.14 -11.01
N SER A 44 1.91 -10.64 -10.67
CA SER A 44 1.27 -11.77 -11.38
C SER A 44 1.00 -11.42 -12.84
N LEU A 45 0.56 -10.19 -13.13
CA LEU A 45 0.36 -9.69 -14.49
C LEU A 45 1.66 -9.63 -15.26
N ALA A 46 2.75 -9.15 -14.63
CA ALA A 46 4.08 -9.11 -15.25
C ALA A 46 4.57 -10.50 -15.67
N VAL A 47 4.41 -11.49 -14.79
CA VAL A 47 4.82 -12.88 -15.05
C VAL A 47 3.92 -13.55 -16.08
N SER A 48 2.59 -13.38 -16.00
CA SER A 48 1.65 -14.12 -16.84
C SER A 48 1.50 -13.55 -18.25
N LYS A 49 1.63 -12.23 -18.39
CA LYS A 49 1.45 -11.54 -19.68
C LYS A 49 2.75 -11.06 -20.31
N GLY A 50 3.87 -11.19 -19.59
CA GLY A 50 5.15 -10.63 -20.00
C GLY A 50 5.18 -9.11 -19.94
N GLY A 51 6.40 -8.54 -19.83
CA GLY A 51 6.62 -7.10 -19.83
C GLY A 51 6.71 -6.47 -18.45
N LEU A 52 6.74 -5.13 -18.43
CA LEU A 52 6.86 -4.34 -17.20
C LEU A 52 5.48 -3.89 -16.73
N TYR A 53 5.12 -4.30 -15.52
CA TYR A 53 3.91 -3.84 -14.81
C TYR A 53 4.31 -3.19 -13.51
N GLY A 54 3.67 -2.10 -13.14
CA GLY A 54 3.98 -1.37 -11.92
C GLY A 54 2.75 -0.83 -11.21
N VAL A 55 2.92 -0.52 -9.94
CA VAL A 55 1.93 0.21 -9.15
C VAL A 55 2.33 1.67 -9.12
N TYR A 56 1.58 2.52 -9.81
CA TYR A 56 1.79 3.97 -9.78
C TYR A 56 1.01 4.58 -8.62
N THR A 57 1.70 5.39 -7.79
CA THR A 57 1.06 6.10 -6.67
C THR A 57 1.12 7.61 -6.90
N LEU A 58 0.01 8.29 -6.61
CA LEU A 58 -0.10 9.75 -6.64
C LEU A 58 -0.88 10.23 -5.41
N GLY A 59 -0.17 10.79 -4.44
CA GLY A 59 -0.76 11.12 -3.14
C GLY A 59 -1.33 9.86 -2.46
N ASN A 60 -2.62 9.87 -2.13
CA ASN A 60 -3.32 8.74 -1.49
C ASN A 60 -4.01 7.81 -2.49
N THR A 61 -3.76 7.98 -3.77
CA THR A 61 -4.32 7.15 -4.83
C THR A 61 -3.24 6.30 -5.47
N TYR A 62 -3.63 5.15 -5.99
CA TYR A 62 -2.75 4.25 -6.75
C TYR A 62 -3.53 3.53 -7.85
N ARG A 63 -2.81 3.01 -8.81
CA ARG A 63 -3.34 2.16 -9.89
C ARG A 63 -2.24 1.24 -10.43
N ILE A 64 -2.63 0.18 -11.14
CA ILE A 64 -1.70 -0.67 -11.86
C ILE A 64 -1.58 -0.15 -13.29
N GLU A 65 -0.33 -0.04 -13.76
CA GLU A 65 0.01 0.38 -15.10
C GLU A 65 0.91 -0.66 -15.78
N LYS A 66 0.86 -0.70 -17.10
CA LYS A 66 1.78 -1.46 -17.95
C LYS A 66 2.64 -0.51 -18.76
N SER A 67 3.95 -0.73 -18.81
CA SER A 67 4.84 -0.01 -19.72
C SER A 67 4.54 -0.36 -21.19
N ALA A 68 4.74 0.59 -22.09
CA ALA A 68 4.66 0.34 -23.53
C ALA A 68 5.81 -0.54 -24.04
N THR A 69 6.94 -0.57 -23.34
CA THR A 69 8.12 -1.39 -23.66
C THR A 69 8.41 -2.39 -22.55
N ASP A 70 9.04 -3.51 -22.90
CA ASP A 70 9.36 -4.58 -21.95
C ASP A 70 10.76 -4.43 -21.33
N THR A 71 11.55 -3.47 -21.81
CA THR A 71 12.94 -3.26 -21.38
C THR A 71 13.13 -2.05 -20.48
N THR A 72 12.31 -1.00 -20.65
CA THR A 72 12.37 0.22 -19.88
C THR A 72 10.98 0.72 -19.58
N TRP A 73 10.79 1.38 -18.44
CA TRP A 73 9.49 1.99 -18.11
C TRP A 73 9.25 3.23 -18.95
N SER A 74 8.31 3.17 -19.87
CA SER A 74 7.97 4.28 -20.76
C SER A 74 6.50 4.25 -21.17
N SER A 75 5.91 5.43 -21.37
CA SER A 75 4.54 5.63 -21.88
C SER A 75 3.51 4.64 -21.32
N PRO A 76 3.32 4.60 -19.99
CA PRO A 76 2.52 3.55 -19.37
C PRO A 76 1.03 3.67 -19.74
N THR A 77 0.40 2.50 -19.88
CA THR A 77 -1.05 2.37 -20.09
C THR A 77 -1.71 1.90 -18.80
N ASN A 78 -2.85 2.48 -18.46
CA ASN A 78 -3.61 2.14 -17.27
C ASN A 78 -4.25 0.74 -17.42
N ILE A 79 -4.02 -0.11 -16.42
CA ILE A 79 -4.65 -1.44 -16.33
C ILE A 79 -5.85 -1.39 -15.40
N THR A 80 -5.75 -0.63 -14.31
CA THR A 80 -6.84 -0.43 -13.36
C THR A 80 -7.22 1.03 -13.25
N ASN A 81 -8.43 1.30 -12.77
CA ASN A 81 -8.83 2.63 -12.36
C ASN A 81 -8.10 3.06 -11.09
N TRP A 82 -8.09 4.37 -10.82
CA TRP A 82 -7.55 4.91 -9.59
C TRP A 82 -8.28 4.34 -8.37
N GLN A 83 -7.50 3.78 -7.45
CA GLN A 83 -7.96 3.35 -6.13
C GLN A 83 -7.54 4.40 -5.10
N ASN A 84 -8.48 4.91 -4.32
CA ASN A 84 -8.20 5.91 -3.28
C ASN A 84 -8.23 5.24 -1.90
N LEU A 85 -7.06 5.13 -1.27
CA LEU A 85 -6.94 4.52 0.06
C LEU A 85 -7.64 5.33 1.16
N SER A 86 -7.57 6.66 1.09
CA SER A 86 -8.17 7.50 2.12
C SER A 86 -9.71 7.51 2.10
N THR A 87 -10.32 7.18 0.95
CA THR A 87 -11.78 7.02 0.84
C THR A 87 -12.24 5.68 1.42
N GLN A 88 -11.46 4.62 1.22
CA GLN A 88 -11.78 3.28 1.71
C GLN A 88 -11.38 3.10 3.18
N PHE A 89 -10.24 3.69 3.58
CA PHE A 89 -9.69 3.63 4.93
C PHE A 89 -9.45 5.05 5.45
N VAL A 90 -10.47 5.65 6.03
CA VAL A 90 -10.45 7.05 6.50
C VAL A 90 -9.25 7.28 7.43
N GLY A 91 -8.44 8.30 7.11
CA GLY A 91 -7.25 8.69 7.87
C GLY A 91 -5.95 8.02 7.41
N VAL A 92 -6.00 6.99 6.56
CA VAL A 92 -4.80 6.33 6.05
C VAL A 92 -4.23 7.09 4.85
N THR A 93 -2.92 7.33 4.88
CA THR A 93 -2.18 8.04 3.83
C THR A 93 -0.96 7.24 3.38
N ILE A 94 -0.58 7.37 2.10
CA ILE A 94 0.71 6.91 1.60
C ILE A 94 1.72 8.03 1.84
N GLN A 95 2.68 7.82 2.74
CA GLN A 95 3.64 8.86 3.13
C GLN A 95 4.92 8.83 2.30
N ASN A 96 5.43 7.64 2.00
CA ASN A 96 6.69 7.51 1.29
C ASN A 96 6.73 6.24 0.45
N VAL A 97 7.28 6.37 -0.75
CA VAL A 97 7.67 5.24 -1.60
C VAL A 97 9.15 5.40 -1.87
N GLY A 98 9.95 4.63 -1.13
CA GLY A 98 11.40 4.76 -1.09
C GLY A 98 12.15 3.91 -2.12
N ASN A 99 13.47 4.13 -2.18
CA ASN A 99 14.45 3.38 -2.97
C ASN A 99 14.35 3.50 -4.50
N GLY A 100 14.12 4.74 -4.98
CA GLY A 100 14.24 5.05 -6.41
C GLY A 100 13.13 4.44 -7.27
N ALA A 101 11.96 4.22 -6.69
CA ALA A 101 10.77 3.89 -7.44
C ALA A 101 10.43 5.07 -8.38
N PRO A 102 10.64 4.96 -9.69
CA PRO A 102 10.59 6.09 -10.61
C PRO A 102 9.19 6.64 -10.81
N ILE A 103 8.18 5.86 -10.41
CA ILE A 103 6.76 6.15 -10.58
C ILE A 103 5.99 6.10 -9.27
N GLY A 104 6.68 6.27 -8.13
CA GLY A 104 6.03 6.22 -6.83
C GLY A 104 5.58 4.83 -6.38
N GLY A 105 6.05 3.73 -7.01
CA GLY A 105 5.73 2.36 -6.61
C GLY A 105 6.61 1.30 -7.28
N PRO A 106 6.46 0.02 -6.88
CA PRO A 106 7.25 -1.07 -7.44
C PRO A 106 6.85 -1.37 -8.89
N ILE A 107 7.85 -1.62 -9.73
CA ILE A 107 7.72 -2.16 -11.08
C ILE A 107 8.19 -3.61 -11.06
N PHE A 108 7.51 -4.48 -11.79
CA PHE A 108 7.87 -5.90 -11.93
C PHE A 108 8.13 -6.23 -13.39
N ASN A 109 9.18 -6.99 -13.64
CA ASN A 109 9.47 -7.55 -14.96
C ASN A 109 8.82 -8.92 -15.17
N ALA A 110 8.97 -9.48 -16.39
CA ALA A 110 8.39 -10.77 -16.75
C ALA A 110 8.89 -11.95 -15.89
N MET A 111 10.01 -11.82 -15.19
CA MET A 111 10.51 -12.80 -14.23
C MET A 111 9.91 -12.61 -12.82
N GLY A 112 9.10 -11.57 -12.61
CA GLY A 112 8.51 -11.23 -11.34
C GLY A 112 9.48 -10.54 -10.37
N ALA A 113 10.65 -10.12 -10.82
CA ALA A 113 11.60 -9.34 -10.04
C ALA A 113 11.14 -7.89 -9.94
N SER A 114 11.37 -7.26 -8.78
CA SER A 114 11.16 -5.82 -8.60
C SER A 114 12.32 -5.05 -9.22
N VAL A 115 12.00 -4.09 -10.09
CA VAL A 115 12.97 -3.34 -10.90
C VAL A 115 12.71 -1.83 -10.86
N ASP A 116 13.70 -1.05 -11.28
CA ASP A 116 13.54 0.38 -11.54
C ASP A 116 13.09 0.65 -12.99
N SER A 117 13.06 1.93 -13.39
CA SER A 117 12.68 2.35 -14.74
C SER A 117 13.62 1.85 -15.85
N ALA A 118 14.86 1.52 -15.50
CA ALA A 118 15.86 0.95 -16.41
C ALA A 118 15.90 -0.59 -16.37
N ASN A 119 14.90 -1.23 -15.74
CA ASN A 119 14.81 -2.68 -15.53
C ASN A 119 15.99 -3.27 -14.71
N ILE A 120 16.56 -2.45 -13.82
CA ILE A 120 17.59 -2.88 -12.87
C ILE A 120 16.89 -3.34 -11.59
N VAL A 121 17.26 -4.52 -11.09
CA VAL A 121 16.64 -5.15 -9.91
C VAL A 121 16.85 -4.31 -8.64
N ARG A 122 15.76 -3.99 -7.95
CA ARG A 122 15.76 -3.16 -6.72
C ARG A 122 14.71 -3.59 -5.70
N SER A 123 14.95 -3.25 -4.44
CA SER A 123 13.93 -3.30 -3.39
C SER A 123 13.13 -1.99 -3.35
N VAL A 124 11.86 -2.07 -2.98
CA VAL A 124 11.00 -0.89 -2.78
C VAL A 124 10.30 -0.99 -1.43
N ASN A 125 10.25 0.11 -0.70
CA ASN A 125 9.51 0.24 0.55
C ASN A 125 8.37 1.24 0.36
N ILE A 126 7.16 0.87 0.79
CA ILE A 126 6.00 1.74 0.78
C ILE A 126 5.54 1.94 2.21
N THR A 127 5.54 3.17 2.68
CA THR A 127 5.11 3.54 4.03
C THR A 127 3.68 4.05 4.00
N LEU A 128 2.80 3.40 4.74
CA LEU A 128 1.44 3.88 5.02
C LEU A 128 1.37 4.35 6.47
N ALA A 129 0.61 5.41 6.70
CA ALA A 129 0.42 5.97 8.03
C ALA A 129 -1.04 6.33 8.29
N ASP A 130 -1.44 6.23 9.56
CA ASP A 130 -2.65 6.80 10.12
C ASP A 130 -2.27 7.57 11.40
N ALA A 131 -2.27 8.90 11.32
CA ALA A 131 -1.97 9.84 12.40
C ALA A 131 -0.69 9.51 13.21
N SER A 132 -0.71 8.48 14.04
CA SER A 132 0.36 8.12 14.98
C SER A 132 1.03 6.77 14.71
N VAL A 133 0.47 5.98 13.80
CA VAL A 133 0.94 4.62 13.51
C VAL A 133 1.36 4.52 12.04
N THR A 134 2.55 3.94 11.82
CA THR A 134 3.06 3.68 10.47
C THR A 134 3.27 2.19 10.24
N LYS A 135 3.06 1.75 9.02
CA LYS A 135 3.37 0.38 8.56
C LYS A 135 4.09 0.43 7.23
N ILE A 136 5.06 -0.46 7.05
CA ILE A 136 5.91 -0.50 5.86
C ILE A 136 5.67 -1.81 5.11
N ILE A 137 5.27 -1.70 3.85
CA ILE A 137 5.27 -2.81 2.90
C ILE A 137 6.65 -2.86 2.26
N GLN A 138 7.34 -3.99 2.36
CA GLN A 138 8.64 -4.18 1.73
C GLN A 138 8.49 -5.10 0.51
N VAL A 139 9.00 -4.66 -0.63
CA VAL A 139 9.11 -5.47 -1.84
C VAL A 139 10.59 -5.79 -2.04
N SER A 140 10.92 -7.07 -1.98
CA SER A 140 12.31 -7.52 -2.19
C SER A 140 12.71 -7.45 -3.66
N PRO A 141 14.01 -7.49 -3.99
CA PRO A 141 14.49 -7.58 -5.37
C PRO A 141 13.89 -8.75 -6.17
N ALA A 142 13.63 -9.88 -5.50
CA ALA A 142 12.96 -11.04 -6.11
C ALA A 142 11.43 -10.84 -6.29
N GLY A 143 10.88 -9.66 -5.97
CA GLY A 143 9.47 -9.35 -6.08
C GLY A 143 8.59 -9.91 -4.96
N ASN A 144 9.16 -10.42 -3.87
CA ASN A 144 8.38 -10.89 -2.73
C ASN A 144 7.88 -9.71 -1.89
N VAL A 145 6.59 -9.70 -1.59
CA VAL A 145 5.93 -8.67 -0.79
C VAL A 145 5.84 -9.13 0.66
N LYS A 146 6.57 -8.45 1.53
CA LYS A 146 6.58 -8.68 2.99
C LYS A 146 5.71 -7.62 3.67
N LEU A 147 4.81 -8.07 4.54
CA LEU A 147 3.97 -7.23 5.40
C LEU A 147 4.64 -7.00 6.76
N PRO A 148 4.35 -5.85 7.41
CA PRO A 148 4.84 -5.52 8.75
C PRO A 148 4.22 -6.39 9.83
#